data_87d3d332e34ce01051687c9e37ec58d6
#
_entry.id   87d3d332e34ce01051687c9e37ec58d6
#
_cell.length_a   1.000
_cell.length_b   1.000
_cell.length_c   1.000
_cell.angle_alpha   90.00
_cell.angle_beta   90.00
_cell.angle_gamma   90.00
#
_symmetry.space_group_name_H-M   'P 1'
#
loop_
_entity.id
_entity.type
_entity.pdbx_description
1 polymer ?
#
loop_
_entity_poly.entity_id
_entity_poly.type
_entity_poly.pdbx_seq_one_letter_code
_entity_poly.pdbx_strand_id
1 'polypeptide(L)'
;KKLLGLVGALAVLGGAYGTIVLINQHNEEKKAEQSKAEKEANTFYLSQMEEPVSISYTNSYGTFAFSYDTENETWSYDSDEHFPVTQSYLTSISSDLKSFTAERKLEEVQDDLSVYGLDNPSCTITAKGSDDTEVTIQIGSLNSYNSDYYAKVEGSDDIYTIASSYVS
;
A
#
# COMPACT_ATOMS: atom_id res chain seq x y z
N LYS A 1 38.03 -30.11 -45.87
CA LYS A 1 37.01 -30.93 -45.15
C LYS A 1 37.01 -30.74 -43.64
N LYS A 2 38.19 -30.53 -42.97
CA LYS A 2 38.25 -30.31 -41.51
C LYS A 2 37.71 -28.94 -41.08
N LEU A 3 37.84 -27.89 -41.93
CA LEU A 3 37.38 -26.54 -41.60
C LEU A 3 35.86 -26.43 -41.63
N LEU A 4 35.20 -27.11 -42.55
CA LEU A 4 33.72 -27.15 -42.65
C LEU A 4 33.09 -27.86 -41.43
N GLY A 5 33.76 -28.87 -40.87
CA GLY A 5 33.28 -29.52 -39.66
C GLY A 5 33.36 -28.63 -38.42
N LEU A 6 34.42 -27.78 -38.34
CA LEU A 6 34.58 -26.84 -37.21
C LEU A 6 33.53 -25.74 -37.23
N VAL A 7 33.21 -25.20 -38.39
CA VAL A 7 32.14 -24.16 -38.55
C VAL A 7 30.77 -24.73 -38.19
N GLY A 8 30.48 -25.97 -38.63
CA GLY A 8 29.23 -26.66 -38.28
C GLY A 8 29.07 -26.91 -36.76
N ALA A 9 30.18 -27.32 -36.11
CA ALA A 9 30.15 -27.53 -34.63
C ALA A 9 29.94 -26.23 -33.86
N LEU A 10 30.54 -25.11 -34.29
CA LEU A 10 30.36 -23.80 -33.67
C LEU A 10 28.92 -23.27 -33.86
N ALA A 11 28.30 -23.50 -35.03
CA ALA A 11 26.91 -23.11 -35.28
C ALA A 11 25.92 -23.89 -34.39
N VAL A 12 26.14 -25.17 -34.18
CA VAL A 12 25.31 -26.02 -33.29
C VAL A 12 25.46 -25.60 -31.83
N LEU A 13 26.69 -25.31 -31.36
CA LEU A 13 26.94 -24.85 -30.01
C LEU A 13 26.37 -23.44 -29.77
N GLY A 14 26.49 -22.55 -30.74
CA GLY A 14 25.89 -21.20 -30.67
C GLY A 14 24.35 -21.25 -30.65
N GLY A 15 23.74 -22.12 -31.46
CA GLY A 15 22.30 -22.35 -31.47
C GLY A 15 21.78 -22.95 -30.15
N ALA A 16 22.50 -23.92 -29.58
CA ALA A 16 22.14 -24.54 -28.32
C ALA A 16 22.29 -23.54 -27.14
N TYR A 17 23.34 -22.71 -27.15
CA TYR A 17 23.53 -21.67 -26.14
C TYR A 17 22.46 -20.60 -26.23
N GLY A 18 22.11 -20.13 -27.43
CA GLY A 18 21.05 -19.16 -27.65
C GLY A 18 19.69 -19.67 -27.17
N THR A 19 19.34 -20.93 -27.41
CA THR A 19 18.08 -21.52 -26.92
C THR A 19 18.07 -21.67 -25.39
N ILE A 20 19.18 -22.02 -24.76
CA ILE A 20 19.29 -22.11 -23.30
C ILE A 20 19.11 -20.73 -22.66
N VAL A 21 19.71 -19.68 -23.24
CA VAL A 21 19.56 -18.30 -22.72
C VAL A 21 18.11 -17.84 -22.83
N LEU A 22 17.44 -18.08 -23.97
CA LEU A 22 16.03 -17.71 -24.15
C LEU A 22 15.10 -18.48 -23.20
N ILE A 23 15.35 -19.77 -22.97
CA ILE A 23 14.58 -20.57 -22.02
C ILE A 23 14.79 -20.07 -20.59
N ASN A 24 16.02 -19.72 -20.21
CA ASN A 24 16.30 -19.19 -18.88
C ASN A 24 15.65 -17.82 -18.68
N GLN A 25 15.74 -16.92 -19.65
CA GLN A 25 15.04 -15.61 -19.57
C GLN A 25 13.54 -15.79 -19.42
N HIS A 26 12.91 -16.63 -20.22
CA HIS A 26 11.48 -16.90 -20.13
C HIS A 26 11.07 -17.54 -18.79
N ASN A 27 11.93 -18.40 -18.20
CA ASN A 27 11.69 -18.99 -16.90
C ASN A 27 11.87 -17.97 -15.75
N GLU A 28 12.81 -17.03 -15.89
CA GLU A 28 13.00 -15.95 -14.94
C GLU A 28 11.84 -14.95 -14.99
N GLU A 29 11.36 -14.59 -16.18
CA GLU A 29 10.16 -13.76 -16.37
C GLU A 29 8.93 -14.42 -15.73
N LYS A 30 8.67 -15.71 -16.02
CA LYS A 30 7.55 -16.44 -15.39
C LYS A 30 7.66 -16.52 -13.87
N LYS A 31 8.87 -16.73 -13.31
CA LYS A 31 9.07 -16.74 -11.87
C LYS A 31 8.84 -15.35 -11.26
N ALA A 32 9.27 -14.30 -11.96
CA ALA A 32 9.02 -12.93 -11.53
C ALA A 32 7.53 -12.57 -11.54
N GLU A 33 6.81 -12.96 -12.61
CA GLU A 33 5.36 -12.79 -12.71
C GLU A 33 4.61 -13.58 -11.63
N GLN A 34 4.98 -14.85 -11.39
CA GLN A 34 4.39 -15.66 -10.33
C GLN A 34 4.66 -15.08 -8.94
N SER A 35 5.90 -14.67 -8.67
CA SER A 35 6.25 -14.04 -7.39
C SER A 35 5.52 -12.70 -7.18
N LYS A 36 5.29 -11.94 -8.24
CA LYS A 36 4.51 -10.71 -8.20
C LYS A 36 3.03 -11.00 -7.93
N ALA A 37 2.45 -11.95 -8.64
CA ALA A 37 1.06 -12.37 -8.45
C ALA A 37 0.82 -12.96 -7.04
N GLU A 38 1.76 -13.76 -6.51
CA GLU A 38 1.69 -14.28 -5.14
C GLU A 38 1.80 -13.16 -4.08
N LYS A 39 2.65 -12.17 -4.31
CA LYS A 39 2.73 -11.00 -3.42
C LYS A 39 1.45 -10.18 -3.45
N GLU A 40 0.91 -9.89 -4.63
CA GLU A 40 -0.34 -9.15 -4.81
C GLU A 40 -1.53 -9.91 -4.17
N ALA A 41 -1.59 -11.24 -4.32
CA ALA A 41 -2.62 -12.07 -3.73
C ALA A 41 -2.57 -12.13 -2.19
N ASN A 42 -1.40 -11.92 -1.59
CA ASN A 42 -1.18 -11.90 -0.14
C ASN A 42 -1.07 -10.48 0.44
N THR A 43 -1.26 -9.44 -0.37
CA THR A 43 -1.25 -8.05 0.10
C THR A 43 -2.65 -7.62 0.47
N PHE A 44 -2.83 -7.16 1.70
CA PHE A 44 -4.09 -6.63 2.20
C PHE A 44 -4.10 -5.11 2.08
N TYR A 45 -4.90 -4.59 1.16
CA TYR A 45 -5.04 -3.16 0.97
C TYR A 45 -6.15 -2.62 1.87
N LEU A 46 -5.83 -1.61 2.68
CA LEU A 46 -6.79 -0.82 3.44
C LEU A 46 -7.32 0.36 2.61
N SER A 47 -6.50 0.85 1.70
CA SER A 47 -6.86 1.86 0.72
C SER A 47 -6.18 1.59 -0.62
N GLN A 48 -6.93 1.77 -1.69
CA GLN A 48 -6.45 1.89 -3.06
C GLN A 48 -7.27 2.99 -3.72
N MET A 49 -6.68 4.13 -3.98
CA MET A 49 -7.35 5.26 -4.64
C MET A 49 -6.39 5.96 -5.61
N GLU A 50 -6.92 6.71 -6.53
CA GLU A 50 -6.12 7.59 -7.38
C GLU A 50 -5.48 8.70 -6.54
N GLU A 51 -5.41 9.92 -7.03
CA GLU A 51 -4.85 11.05 -6.28
C GLU A 51 -5.77 11.42 -5.11
N PRO A 52 -5.37 11.25 -3.83
CA PRO A 52 -6.13 11.77 -2.70
C PRO A 52 -6.22 13.30 -2.78
N VAL A 53 -7.43 13.83 -2.83
CA VAL A 53 -7.71 15.26 -2.92
C VAL A 53 -8.31 15.84 -1.64
N SER A 54 -8.71 14.98 -0.71
CA SER A 54 -9.14 15.36 0.63
C SER A 54 -8.67 14.33 1.64
N ILE A 55 -8.15 14.81 2.77
CA ILE A 55 -7.71 13.99 3.89
C ILE A 55 -8.25 14.62 5.16
N SER A 56 -8.95 13.84 5.95
CA SER A 56 -9.40 14.24 7.28
C SER A 56 -8.95 13.21 8.30
N TYR A 57 -8.52 13.64 9.46
CA TYR A 57 -8.26 12.73 10.57
C TYR A 57 -8.84 13.28 11.87
N THR A 58 -9.34 12.36 12.68
CA THR A 58 -9.89 12.63 14.01
C THR A 58 -9.09 11.86 15.04
N ASN A 59 -8.64 12.52 16.08
CA ASN A 59 -7.95 11.94 17.23
C ASN A 59 -8.36 12.62 18.52
N SER A 60 -7.68 12.36 19.64
CA SER A 60 -7.98 12.96 20.95
C SER A 60 -7.85 14.49 21.00
N TYR A 61 -7.21 15.13 20.01
CA TYR A 61 -7.03 16.58 19.92
C TYR A 61 -8.11 17.26 19.10
N GLY A 62 -8.87 16.50 18.29
CA GLY A 62 -9.94 17.01 17.44
C GLY A 62 -9.94 16.42 16.04
N THR A 63 -10.71 17.05 15.18
CA THR A 63 -10.80 16.70 13.75
C THR A 63 -10.09 17.77 12.93
N PHE A 64 -9.25 17.31 12.01
CA PHE A 64 -8.45 18.15 11.11
C PHE A 64 -8.70 17.69 9.69
N ALA A 65 -9.10 18.61 8.82
CA ALA A 65 -9.41 18.33 7.43
C ALA A 65 -8.57 19.20 6.50
N PHE A 66 -8.11 18.60 5.41
CA PHE A 66 -7.22 19.20 4.43
C PHE A 66 -7.70 18.90 3.03
N SER A 67 -7.65 19.89 2.17
CA SER A 67 -7.98 19.80 0.76
C SER A 67 -6.75 20.08 -0.11
N TYR A 68 -6.66 19.36 -1.23
CA TYR A 68 -5.60 19.50 -2.21
C TYR A 68 -6.08 20.33 -3.39
N ASP A 69 -5.40 21.43 -3.64
CA ASP A 69 -5.58 22.24 -4.84
C ASP A 69 -4.75 21.65 -5.97
N THR A 70 -5.41 21.06 -6.95
CA THR A 70 -4.76 20.40 -8.10
C THR A 70 -4.15 21.38 -9.11
N GLU A 71 -4.59 22.65 -9.12
CA GLU A 71 -4.05 23.68 -10.00
C GLU A 71 -2.72 24.25 -9.46
N ASN A 72 -2.66 24.45 -8.14
CA ASN A 72 -1.49 25.00 -7.46
C ASN A 72 -0.59 23.93 -6.83
N GLU A 73 -1.00 22.66 -6.87
CA GLU A 73 -0.31 21.50 -6.29
C GLU A 73 -0.01 21.69 -4.78
N THR A 74 -0.97 22.22 -4.02
CA THR A 74 -0.81 22.56 -2.61
C THR A 74 -1.95 22.05 -1.74
N TRP A 75 -1.59 21.62 -0.53
CA TRP A 75 -2.54 21.30 0.53
C TRP A 75 -2.88 22.55 1.35
N SER A 76 -4.14 22.70 1.71
CA SER A 76 -4.63 23.71 2.64
C SER A 76 -5.41 23.09 3.79
N TYR A 77 -5.42 23.75 4.94
CA TYR A 77 -6.25 23.38 6.08
C TYR A 77 -7.64 23.98 5.90
N ASP A 78 -8.69 23.16 5.90
CA ASP A 78 -10.03 23.58 5.54
C ASP A 78 -10.64 24.61 6.51
N SER A 79 -10.24 24.57 7.79
CA SER A 79 -10.74 25.50 8.79
C SER A 79 -10.05 26.87 8.77
N ASP A 80 -8.85 26.95 8.19
CA ASP A 80 -8.07 28.19 8.00
C ASP A 80 -7.09 28.03 6.84
N GLU A 81 -7.44 28.53 5.67
CA GLU A 81 -6.61 28.45 4.46
C GLU A 81 -5.27 29.19 4.56
N HIS A 82 -5.13 30.11 5.53
CA HIS A 82 -3.88 30.85 5.80
C HIS A 82 -2.99 30.12 6.81
N PHE A 83 -3.47 29.03 7.41
CA PHE A 83 -2.68 28.24 8.33
C PHE A 83 -1.47 27.60 7.60
N PRO A 84 -0.24 27.78 8.13
CA PRO A 84 0.94 27.25 7.46
C PRO A 84 0.99 25.73 7.56
N VAL A 85 0.62 25.04 6.48
CA VAL A 85 0.65 23.58 6.38
C VAL A 85 2.01 23.11 5.89
N THR A 86 2.56 22.09 6.53
CA THR A 86 3.78 21.43 6.06
C THR A 86 3.44 20.48 4.91
N GLN A 87 3.63 20.95 3.68
CA GLN A 87 3.25 20.25 2.45
C GLN A 87 3.82 18.83 2.36
N SER A 88 5.07 18.64 2.74
CA SER A 88 5.73 17.33 2.66
C SER A 88 5.04 16.25 3.50
N TYR A 89 4.46 16.57 4.65
CA TYR A 89 3.74 15.60 5.47
C TYR A 89 2.45 15.14 4.79
N LEU A 90 1.64 16.08 4.31
CA LEU A 90 0.39 15.73 3.63
C LEU A 90 0.64 15.02 2.31
N THR A 91 1.70 15.39 1.58
CA THR A 91 2.12 14.67 0.36
C THR A 91 2.54 13.23 0.67
N SER A 92 3.24 12.99 1.78
CA SER A 92 3.59 11.63 2.21
C SER A 92 2.36 10.82 2.57
N ILE A 93 1.46 11.37 3.40
CA ILE A 93 0.20 10.71 3.78
C ILE A 93 -0.65 10.42 2.53
N SER A 94 -0.77 11.37 1.61
CA SER A 94 -1.46 11.19 0.33
C SER A 94 -0.86 10.04 -0.48
N SER A 95 0.47 9.97 -0.56
CA SER A 95 1.17 8.90 -1.26
C SER A 95 0.92 7.52 -0.64
N ASP A 96 0.92 7.43 0.70
CA ASP A 96 0.62 6.20 1.41
C ASP A 96 -0.83 5.76 1.17
N LEU A 97 -1.79 6.69 1.18
CA LEU A 97 -3.21 6.40 0.98
C LEU A 97 -3.55 5.90 -0.44
N LYS A 98 -2.73 6.20 -1.45
CA LYS A 98 -2.89 5.63 -2.80
C LYS A 98 -2.82 4.11 -2.81
N SER A 99 -2.05 3.52 -1.90
CA SER A 99 -1.85 2.07 -1.81
C SER A 99 -1.49 1.69 -0.37
N PHE A 100 -2.40 1.95 0.55
CA PHE A 100 -2.17 1.68 1.97
C PHE A 100 -2.39 0.21 2.29
N THR A 101 -1.35 -0.46 2.77
CA THR A 101 -1.34 -1.90 3.01
C THR A 101 -1.26 -2.25 4.50
N ALA A 102 -1.89 -3.36 4.86
CA ALA A 102 -1.74 -3.97 6.16
C ALA A 102 -0.59 -4.98 6.18
N GLU A 103 0.01 -5.16 7.35
CA GLU A 103 0.99 -6.22 7.60
C GLU A 103 0.32 -7.60 7.64
N ARG A 104 -0.87 -7.66 8.21
CA ARG A 104 -1.62 -8.90 8.37
C ARG A 104 -3.11 -8.64 8.52
N LYS A 105 -3.92 -9.55 7.99
CA LYS A 105 -5.35 -9.72 8.31
C LYS A 105 -5.47 -10.73 9.46
N LEU A 106 -6.32 -10.47 10.44
CA LEU A 106 -6.62 -11.42 11.50
C LEU A 106 -7.52 -12.52 10.97
N GLU A 107 -7.16 -13.78 11.25
CA GLU A 107 -7.95 -14.95 10.84
C GLU A 107 -9.16 -15.17 11.78
N GLU A 108 -8.95 -14.94 13.07
CA GLU A 108 -9.97 -15.05 14.10
C GLU A 108 -10.19 -13.68 14.73
N VAL A 109 -11.39 -13.15 14.54
CA VAL A 109 -11.80 -11.85 15.08
C VAL A 109 -12.81 -12.08 16.20
N GLN A 110 -12.60 -11.39 17.33
CA GLN A 110 -13.58 -11.40 18.43
C GLN A 110 -14.66 -10.35 18.16
N ASP A 111 -15.90 -10.66 18.56
CA ASP A 111 -17.05 -9.74 18.40
C ASP A 111 -16.88 -8.44 19.19
N ASP A 112 -16.11 -8.47 20.29
CA ASP A 112 -15.84 -7.30 21.12
C ASP A 112 -14.67 -6.49 20.53
N LEU A 113 -15.00 -5.42 19.84
CA LEU A 113 -14.02 -4.51 19.23
C LEU A 113 -13.15 -3.78 20.25
N SER A 114 -13.53 -3.73 21.52
CA SER A 114 -12.71 -3.11 22.59
C SER A 114 -11.38 -3.83 22.80
N VAL A 115 -11.31 -5.13 22.49
CA VAL A 115 -10.07 -5.92 22.52
C VAL A 115 -9.00 -5.33 21.59
N TYR A 116 -9.43 -4.71 20.52
CA TYR A 116 -8.58 -4.08 19.50
C TYR A 116 -8.49 -2.54 19.66
N GLY A 117 -9.27 -1.97 20.60
CA GLY A 117 -9.43 -0.52 20.74
C GLY A 117 -10.17 0.11 19.54
N LEU A 118 -10.99 -0.68 18.85
CA LEU A 118 -11.74 -0.25 17.66
C LEU A 118 -13.20 0.14 17.97
N ASP A 119 -13.65 -0.05 19.20
CA ASP A 119 -14.89 0.51 19.73
C ASP A 119 -14.78 2.02 20.00
N ASN A 120 -13.55 2.47 20.28
CA ASN A 120 -13.19 3.88 20.43
C ASN A 120 -11.80 4.12 19.80
N PRO A 121 -11.69 4.23 18.47
CA PRO A 121 -10.41 4.32 17.76
C PRO A 121 -9.55 5.49 18.25
N SER A 122 -8.25 5.26 18.38
CA SER A 122 -7.28 6.30 18.74
C SER A 122 -7.13 7.36 17.65
N CYS A 123 -7.35 6.94 16.40
CA CYS A 123 -7.39 7.81 15.23
C CYS A 123 -8.35 7.23 14.19
N THR A 124 -9.07 8.11 13.50
CA THR A 124 -9.85 7.78 12.32
C THR A 124 -9.39 8.66 11.18
N ILE A 125 -9.05 8.06 10.05
CA ILE A 125 -8.60 8.75 8.84
C ILE A 125 -9.66 8.53 7.76
N THR A 126 -10.17 9.63 7.18
CA THR A 126 -11.04 9.58 6.01
C THR A 126 -10.32 10.26 4.86
N ALA A 127 -10.25 9.60 3.72
CA ALA A 127 -9.63 10.14 2.51
C ALA A 127 -10.57 10.00 1.33
N LYS A 128 -10.53 11.00 0.44
CA LYS A 128 -11.26 10.99 -0.82
C LYS A 128 -10.28 11.18 -1.97
N GLY A 129 -10.38 10.32 -2.98
CA GLY A 129 -9.61 10.39 -4.22
C GLY A 129 -10.24 11.28 -5.27
N SER A 130 -9.47 11.63 -6.28
CA SER A 130 -9.94 12.39 -7.46
C SER A 130 -10.97 11.62 -8.31
N ASP A 131 -11.04 10.31 -8.15
CA ASP A 131 -11.99 9.39 -8.76
C ASP A 131 -13.30 9.21 -7.96
N ASP A 132 -13.53 10.07 -6.93
CA ASP A 132 -14.61 9.96 -5.97
C ASP A 132 -14.57 8.72 -5.06
N THR A 133 -13.52 7.91 -5.10
CA THR A 133 -13.30 6.84 -4.13
C THR A 133 -13.12 7.44 -2.74
N GLU A 134 -13.85 6.92 -1.74
CA GLU A 134 -13.74 7.33 -0.34
C GLU A 134 -13.43 6.13 0.53
N VAL A 135 -12.53 6.31 1.48
CA VAL A 135 -12.18 5.30 2.48
C VAL A 135 -12.09 5.93 3.86
N THR A 136 -12.62 5.23 4.85
CA THR A 136 -12.44 5.57 6.28
C THR A 136 -11.73 4.42 6.97
N ILE A 137 -10.58 4.72 7.56
CA ILE A 137 -9.73 3.76 8.28
C ILE A 137 -9.72 4.14 9.75
N GLN A 138 -10.11 3.20 10.59
CA GLN A 138 -10.08 3.29 12.03
C GLN A 138 -8.81 2.63 12.57
N ILE A 139 -8.07 3.32 13.42
CA ILE A 139 -6.84 2.84 14.06
C ILE A 139 -7.12 2.68 15.55
N GLY A 140 -6.96 1.47 16.03
CA GLY A 140 -7.23 1.07 17.41
C GLY A 140 -6.01 1.14 18.31
N SER A 141 -5.86 0.13 19.16
CA SER A 141 -4.76 0.02 20.13
C SER A 141 -3.51 -0.62 19.54
N LEU A 142 -2.38 -0.38 20.23
CA LEU A 142 -1.11 -1.04 19.93
C LEU A 142 -1.19 -2.53 20.31
N ASN A 143 -0.81 -3.40 19.39
CA ASN A 143 -0.59 -4.81 19.68
C ASN A 143 0.79 -4.99 20.34
N SER A 144 0.79 -5.35 21.62
CA SER A 144 2.01 -5.47 22.43
C SER A 144 2.97 -6.58 21.98
N TYR A 145 2.52 -7.51 21.13
CA TYR A 145 3.34 -8.65 20.69
C TYR A 145 4.31 -8.29 19.56
N ASN A 146 3.87 -7.46 18.62
CA ASN A 146 4.64 -7.13 17.43
C ASN A 146 4.83 -5.62 17.21
N SER A 147 4.29 -4.80 18.11
CA SER A 147 4.35 -3.34 18.04
C SER A 147 3.63 -2.74 16.82
N ASP A 148 2.68 -3.46 16.25
CA ASP A 148 1.78 -2.96 15.21
C ASP A 148 0.50 -2.39 15.84
N TYR A 149 -0.25 -1.59 15.09
CA TYR A 149 -1.56 -1.14 15.51
C TYR A 149 -2.67 -1.96 14.85
N TYR A 150 -3.75 -2.20 15.58
CA TYR A 150 -4.95 -2.73 14.96
C TYR A 150 -5.62 -1.67 14.10
N ALA A 151 -6.15 -2.10 12.95
CA ALA A 151 -6.84 -1.22 12.02
C ALA A 151 -8.04 -1.91 11.39
N LYS A 152 -9.02 -1.12 11.00
CA LYS A 152 -10.25 -1.57 10.35
C LYS A 152 -10.67 -0.54 9.31
N VAL A 153 -11.17 -1.01 8.17
CA VAL A 153 -11.85 -0.15 7.20
C VAL A 153 -13.33 -0.10 7.56
N GLU A 154 -13.91 1.08 7.60
CA GLU A 154 -15.33 1.25 7.87
C GLU A 154 -16.17 0.48 6.86
N GLY A 155 -17.22 -0.17 7.34
CA GLY A 155 -18.07 -1.04 6.52
C GLY A 155 -17.52 -2.45 6.26
N SER A 156 -16.30 -2.77 6.71
CA SER A 156 -15.73 -4.12 6.68
C SER A 156 -15.80 -4.77 8.06
N ASP A 157 -15.96 -6.07 8.12
CA ASP A 157 -15.85 -6.84 9.37
C ASP A 157 -14.42 -7.31 9.64
N ASP A 158 -13.54 -7.14 8.68
CA ASP A 158 -12.15 -7.57 8.76
C ASP A 158 -11.32 -6.64 9.65
N ILE A 159 -10.46 -7.23 10.49
CA ILE A 159 -9.48 -6.51 11.30
C ILE A 159 -8.08 -6.85 10.81
N TYR A 160 -7.24 -5.83 10.77
CA TYR A 160 -5.88 -5.88 10.27
C TYR A 160 -4.89 -5.39 11.32
N THR A 161 -3.61 -5.63 11.08
CA THR A 161 -2.53 -4.91 11.75
C THR A 161 -1.76 -4.07 10.74
N ILE A 162 -1.37 -2.86 11.16
CA ILE A 162 -0.57 -1.90 10.39
C ILE A 162 0.70 -1.56 11.13
N ALA A 163 1.77 -1.29 10.40
CA ALA A 163 3.06 -0.92 10.98
C ALA A 163 2.95 0.36 11.82
N SER A 164 3.65 0.40 12.96
CA SER A 164 3.65 1.56 13.86
C SER A 164 4.22 2.83 13.21
N SER A 165 5.00 2.71 12.15
CA SER A 165 5.53 3.84 11.39
C SER A 165 4.44 4.73 10.76
N TYR A 166 3.24 4.20 10.57
CA TYR A 166 2.09 4.99 10.07
C TYR A 166 1.37 5.78 11.16
N VAL A 167 1.67 5.54 12.43
CA VAL A 167 0.94 6.12 13.57
C VAL A 167 1.82 7.03 14.42
N SER A 168 3.13 7.04 14.20
CA SER A 168 4.15 7.80 14.98
C SER A 168 4.52 9.14 14.39
#